data_74d21cea3e8fac8bc0966f1bcc23d217
#
_entry.id   74d21cea3e8fac8bc0966f1bcc23d217
#
_cell.length_a   1.000
_cell.length_b   1.000
_cell.length_c   1.000
_cell.angle_alpha   90.00
_cell.angle_beta   90.00
_cell.angle_gamma   90.00
#
_symmetry.space_group_name_H-M   'P 1'
#
loop_
_entity.id
_entity.type
_entity.pdbx_description
1 polymer ?
#
loop_
_entity_poly.entity_id
_entity_poly.type
_entity_poly.pdbx_seq_one_letter_code
_entity_poly.pdbx_strand_id
1 'polypeptide(L)'
;AIVRALVVIVVGYIALILLSPTAGNNSSGASGLAAIGAGAMFALIAGQTIGIILRDLTAGAIMISENWYKIGDYVKLEPYSDLSGVVERFTLRSTRVRSLNGELITVHNQNITGVRVAPRGVRTIAVDIFVRDKDRGVNAIQRVIAAIPKGPTMLARPLHITNINQWGDNRWHITVIGQTAPGREWLIEKFFVNAV
;
A
#
# COMPACT_ATOMS: atom_id res chain seq x y z
N ALA A 1 -4.56 24.03 13.48
CA ALA A 1 -5.50 25.15 13.30
C ALA A 1 -6.96 24.66 13.21
N ILE A 2 -7.29 23.72 12.31
CA ILE A 2 -8.67 23.23 12.04
C ILE A 2 -9.31 22.62 13.28
N VAL A 3 -8.63 21.74 14.02
CA VAL A 3 -9.15 21.09 15.23
C VAL A 3 -9.47 22.11 16.32
N ARG A 4 -8.62 23.13 16.51
CA ARG A 4 -8.88 24.22 17.49
C ARG A 4 -10.11 25.04 17.10
N ALA A 5 -10.26 25.36 15.82
CA ALA A 5 -11.43 26.07 15.32
C ALA A 5 -12.72 25.26 15.52
N LEU A 6 -12.68 23.97 15.27
CA LEU A 6 -13.82 23.07 15.44
C LEU A 6 -14.21 22.92 16.91
N VAL A 7 -13.24 22.79 17.82
CA VAL A 7 -13.49 22.78 19.27
C VAL A 7 -14.11 24.10 19.74
N VAL A 8 -13.62 25.25 19.27
CA VAL A 8 -14.15 26.55 19.63
C VAL A 8 -15.61 26.72 19.15
N ILE A 9 -15.90 26.25 17.92
CA ILE A 9 -17.26 26.28 17.37
C ILE A 9 -18.20 25.38 18.18
N VAL A 10 -17.78 24.17 18.53
CA VAL A 10 -18.60 23.24 19.33
C VAL A 10 -18.84 23.78 20.73
N VAL A 11 -17.79 24.26 21.40
CA VAL A 11 -17.90 24.87 22.74
C VAL A 11 -18.76 26.12 22.71
N GLY A 12 -18.59 27.00 21.70
CA GLY A 12 -19.41 28.20 21.51
C GLY A 12 -20.88 27.86 21.28
N TYR A 13 -21.17 26.82 20.50
CA TYR A 13 -22.54 26.35 20.26
C TYR A 13 -23.20 25.78 21.54
N ILE A 14 -22.47 24.96 22.30
CA ILE A 14 -22.92 24.41 23.58
C ILE A 14 -23.18 25.57 24.56
N ALA A 15 -22.29 26.56 24.63
CA ALA A 15 -22.46 27.74 25.46
C ALA A 15 -23.70 28.55 25.05
N LEU A 16 -23.94 28.69 23.75
CA LEU A 16 -25.09 29.40 23.22
C LEU A 16 -26.42 28.69 23.57
N ILE A 17 -26.44 27.34 23.53
CA ILE A 17 -27.61 26.56 23.99
C ILE A 17 -27.83 26.74 25.50
N LEU A 18 -26.75 26.65 26.28
CA LEU A 18 -26.85 26.75 27.76
C LEU A 18 -27.18 28.17 28.27
N LEU A 19 -26.73 29.20 27.56
CA LEU A 19 -27.02 30.61 27.88
C LEU A 19 -28.30 31.13 27.24
N SER A 20 -28.92 30.37 26.34
CA SER A 20 -30.17 30.77 25.69
C SER A 20 -31.31 30.87 26.72
N PRO A 21 -31.96 32.06 26.89
CA PRO A 21 -32.98 32.27 27.93
C PRO A 21 -34.30 31.53 27.65
N THR A 22 -34.34 30.63 26.69
CA THR A 22 -35.53 29.83 26.34
C THR A 22 -35.84 28.72 27.35
N ALA A 23 -35.06 28.60 28.45
CA ALA A 23 -35.37 27.73 29.57
C ALA A 23 -36.50 28.25 30.50
N GLY A 24 -37.00 29.43 30.26
CA GLY A 24 -38.05 30.05 31.06
C GLY A 24 -39.25 30.47 30.23
N ASN A 25 -40.36 29.79 30.41
CA ASN A 25 -41.76 30.15 30.14
C ASN A 25 -42.10 31.11 28.98
N ASN A 26 -42.92 30.62 28.05
CA ASN A 26 -43.76 31.38 27.10
C ASN A 26 -43.16 31.82 25.76
N SER A 27 -42.27 31.05 25.16
CA SER A 27 -42.01 31.20 23.74
C SER A 27 -42.86 30.17 22.95
N SER A 28 -43.65 30.70 22.02
CA SER A 28 -44.46 29.94 21.05
C SER A 28 -43.66 28.78 20.47
N GLY A 29 -44.24 27.60 20.35
CA GLY A 29 -43.61 26.36 19.92
C GLY A 29 -42.74 26.42 18.64
N ALA A 30 -42.90 27.51 17.85
CA ALA A 30 -42.09 27.78 16.66
C ALA A 30 -40.62 28.08 16.95
N SER A 31 -40.29 28.76 18.03
CA SER A 31 -38.89 29.07 18.38
C SER A 31 -38.15 27.86 18.95
N GLY A 32 -38.83 26.98 19.67
CA GLY A 32 -38.28 25.71 20.16
C GLY A 32 -37.98 24.74 18.99
N LEU A 33 -38.88 24.63 18.04
CA LEU A 33 -38.69 23.79 16.85
C LEU A 33 -37.56 24.32 15.96
N ALA A 34 -37.41 25.64 15.82
CA ALA A 34 -36.31 26.26 15.08
C ALA A 34 -34.95 25.98 15.74
N ALA A 35 -34.85 26.04 17.06
CA ALA A 35 -33.63 25.74 17.81
C ALA A 35 -33.23 24.25 17.68
N ILE A 36 -34.21 23.33 17.77
CA ILE A 36 -33.98 21.88 17.54
C ILE A 36 -33.53 21.63 16.11
N GLY A 37 -34.17 22.26 15.11
CA GLY A 37 -33.82 22.14 13.71
C GLY A 37 -32.38 22.62 13.40
N ALA A 38 -32.02 23.78 13.93
CA ALA A 38 -30.67 24.32 13.80
C ALA A 38 -29.62 23.44 14.48
N GLY A 39 -29.92 22.88 15.65
CA GLY A 39 -29.07 21.92 16.37
C GLY A 39 -28.86 20.63 15.58
N ALA A 40 -29.92 20.09 15.01
CA ALA A 40 -29.85 18.88 14.20
C ALA A 40 -29.02 19.11 12.93
N MET A 41 -29.20 20.23 12.23
CA MET A 41 -28.37 20.59 11.07
C MET A 41 -26.90 20.73 11.42
N PHE A 42 -26.60 21.41 12.53
CA PHE A 42 -25.23 21.56 13.00
C PHE A 42 -24.59 20.20 13.36
N ALA A 43 -25.32 19.32 14.04
CA ALA A 43 -24.87 18.00 14.39
C ALA A 43 -24.58 17.14 13.16
N LEU A 44 -25.40 17.24 12.12
CA LEU A 44 -25.17 16.54 10.83
C LEU A 44 -23.90 17.02 10.15
N ILE A 45 -23.69 18.33 10.03
CA ILE A 45 -22.51 18.91 9.37
C ILE A 45 -21.23 18.58 10.16
N ALA A 46 -21.27 18.76 11.48
CA ALA A 46 -20.16 18.44 12.37
C ALA A 46 -19.83 16.94 12.34
N GLY A 47 -20.86 16.09 12.37
CA GLY A 47 -20.71 14.63 12.32
C GLY A 47 -20.06 14.14 11.03
N GLN A 48 -20.42 14.71 9.87
CA GLN A 48 -19.78 14.36 8.59
C GLN A 48 -18.31 14.76 8.58
N THR A 49 -17.96 15.94 9.08
CA THR A 49 -16.56 16.41 9.12
C THR A 49 -15.70 15.55 10.04
N ILE A 50 -16.22 15.21 11.22
CA ILE A 50 -15.55 14.32 12.18
C ILE A 50 -15.40 12.92 11.57
N GLY A 51 -16.42 12.41 10.89
CA GLY A 51 -16.43 11.09 10.24
C GLY A 51 -15.31 10.91 9.21
N ILE A 52 -14.99 11.94 8.43
CA ILE A 52 -13.88 11.89 7.45
C ILE A 52 -12.54 11.74 8.18
N ILE A 53 -12.32 12.48 9.26
CA ILE A 53 -11.07 12.43 10.03
C ILE A 53 -10.93 11.07 10.73
N LEU A 54 -12.01 10.57 11.32
CA LEU A 54 -12.02 9.26 12.00
C LEU A 54 -11.75 8.12 11.01
N ARG A 55 -12.26 8.20 9.78
CA ARG A 55 -12.02 7.19 8.75
C ARG A 55 -10.55 7.08 8.38
N ASP A 56 -9.85 8.21 8.20
CA ASP A 56 -8.41 8.20 7.95
C ASP A 56 -7.62 7.57 9.10
N LEU A 57 -7.95 7.95 10.34
CA LEU A 57 -7.26 7.46 11.54
C LEU A 57 -7.51 5.97 11.77
N THR A 58 -8.76 5.51 11.62
CA THR A 58 -9.09 4.09 11.78
C THR A 58 -8.45 3.23 10.70
N ALA A 59 -8.45 3.66 9.43
CA ALA A 59 -7.77 2.93 8.37
C ALA A 59 -6.27 2.77 8.68
N GLY A 60 -5.60 3.85 9.08
CA GLY A 60 -4.18 3.79 9.46
C GLY A 60 -3.91 2.92 10.68
N ALA A 61 -4.78 2.98 11.70
CA ALA A 61 -4.66 2.14 12.90
C ALA A 61 -4.79 0.65 12.57
N ILE A 62 -5.75 0.27 11.71
CA ILE A 62 -5.92 -1.11 11.25
C ILE A 62 -4.69 -1.57 10.48
N MET A 63 -4.22 -0.80 9.49
CA MET A 63 -3.05 -1.13 8.70
C MET A 63 -1.79 -1.33 9.55
N ILE A 64 -1.63 -0.52 10.63
CA ILE A 64 -0.50 -0.65 11.56
C ILE A 64 -0.66 -1.89 12.43
N SER A 65 -1.85 -2.13 12.98
CA SER A 65 -2.10 -3.27 13.87
C SER A 65 -1.97 -4.62 13.15
N GLU A 66 -2.39 -4.68 11.89
CA GLU A 66 -2.30 -5.86 11.05
C GLU A 66 -0.96 -5.99 10.32
N ASN A 67 -0.06 -5.02 10.46
CA ASN A 67 1.25 -4.99 9.80
C ASN A 67 1.17 -5.18 8.27
N TRP A 68 0.30 -4.43 7.60
CA TRP A 68 0.12 -4.56 6.15
C TRP A 68 1.44 -4.39 5.38
N TYR A 69 2.29 -3.44 5.78
CA TYR A 69 3.62 -3.20 5.25
C TYR A 69 4.47 -2.39 6.23
N LYS A 70 5.76 -2.35 5.97
CA LYS A 70 6.75 -1.61 6.78
C LYS A 70 7.46 -0.56 5.94
N ILE A 71 8.09 0.41 6.62
CA ILE A 71 8.97 1.37 5.96
C ILE A 71 10.14 0.59 5.33
N GLY A 72 10.42 0.86 4.05
CA GLY A 72 11.41 0.17 3.24
C GLY A 72 10.86 -0.99 2.39
N ASP A 73 9.62 -1.40 2.58
CA ASP A 73 8.99 -2.38 1.70
C ASP A 73 8.61 -1.73 0.36
N TYR A 74 8.74 -2.51 -0.71
CA TYR A 74 8.19 -2.13 -2.01
C TYR A 74 6.73 -2.56 -2.06
N VAL A 75 5.86 -1.59 -2.32
CA VAL A 75 4.40 -1.80 -2.34
C VAL A 75 3.80 -1.35 -3.67
N LYS A 76 2.74 -2.04 -4.07
CA LYS A 76 1.81 -1.58 -5.09
C LYS A 76 0.47 -1.38 -4.42
N LEU A 77 -0.04 -0.14 -4.45
CA LEU A 77 -1.26 0.25 -3.75
C LEU A 77 -2.47 0.13 -4.68
N GLU A 78 -3.54 -0.48 -4.19
CA GLU A 78 -4.80 -0.56 -4.90
C GLU A 78 -5.79 0.47 -4.31
N PRO A 79 -6.67 1.09 -5.13
CA PRO A 79 -7.00 0.75 -6.52
C PRO A 79 -6.11 1.40 -7.59
N TYR A 80 -4.99 1.98 -7.24
CA TYR A 80 -4.14 2.72 -8.17
C TYR A 80 -3.25 1.76 -8.97
N SER A 81 -3.54 1.57 -10.28
CA SER A 81 -2.83 0.61 -11.13
C SER A 81 -1.33 0.90 -11.26
N ASP A 82 -0.95 2.19 -11.25
CA ASP A 82 0.42 2.64 -11.51
C ASP A 82 1.17 3.11 -10.27
N LEU A 83 0.51 3.08 -9.11
CA LEU A 83 1.10 3.55 -7.87
C LEU A 83 1.89 2.44 -7.20
N SER A 84 3.18 2.40 -7.49
CA SER A 84 4.10 1.46 -6.89
C SER A 84 5.42 2.12 -6.51
N GLY A 85 6.03 1.65 -5.43
CA GLY A 85 7.31 2.19 -4.96
C GLY A 85 7.67 1.73 -3.56
N VAL A 86 8.72 2.32 -3.01
CA VAL A 86 9.21 2.00 -1.66
C VAL A 86 8.51 2.89 -0.63
N VAL A 87 8.00 2.30 0.44
CA VAL A 87 7.39 3.03 1.55
C VAL A 87 8.46 3.82 2.29
N GLU A 88 8.35 5.13 2.25
CA GLU A 88 9.27 6.04 2.91
C GLU A 88 8.79 6.48 4.29
N ARG A 89 7.48 6.68 4.39
CA ARG A 89 6.84 7.10 5.63
C ARG A 89 5.44 6.53 5.72
N PHE A 90 5.11 6.03 6.89
CA PHE A 90 3.79 5.53 7.23
C PHE A 90 3.30 6.20 8.51
N THR A 91 2.12 6.79 8.46
CA THR A 91 1.47 7.47 9.59
C THR A 91 0.03 7.00 9.70
N LEU A 92 -0.67 7.33 10.78
CA LEU A 92 -2.10 7.01 10.96
C LEU A 92 -3.00 7.56 9.85
N ARG A 93 -2.63 8.68 9.23
CA ARG A 93 -3.46 9.34 8.22
C ARG A 93 -3.04 9.05 6.80
N SER A 94 -1.75 8.90 6.55
CA SER A 94 -1.22 8.83 5.18
C SER A 94 0.01 7.96 5.07
N THR A 95 0.15 7.36 3.89
CA THR A 95 1.33 6.64 3.45
C THR A 95 2.05 7.43 2.38
N ARG A 96 3.37 7.57 2.51
CA ARG A 96 4.24 8.17 1.50
C ARG A 96 5.07 7.10 0.84
N VAL A 97 4.99 7.05 -0.47
CA VAL A 97 5.70 6.08 -1.30
C VAL A 97 6.61 6.83 -2.26
N ARG A 98 7.86 6.39 -2.38
CA ARG A 98 8.80 6.85 -3.40
C ARG A 98 8.73 5.92 -4.60
N SER A 99 8.25 6.44 -5.72
CA SER A 99 8.23 5.71 -7.00
C SER A 99 9.64 5.44 -7.53
N LEU A 100 9.76 4.48 -8.44
CA LEU A 100 11.03 4.17 -9.13
C LEU A 100 11.57 5.35 -9.94
N ASN A 101 10.69 6.28 -10.37
CA ASN A 101 11.06 7.53 -11.06
C ASN A 101 11.59 8.61 -10.08
N GLY A 102 11.62 8.33 -8.76
CA GLY A 102 12.04 9.27 -7.74
C GLY A 102 10.92 10.18 -7.21
N GLU A 103 9.72 10.09 -7.74
CA GLU A 103 8.57 10.88 -7.29
C GLU A 103 8.12 10.45 -5.90
N LEU A 104 7.73 11.43 -5.08
CA LEU A 104 7.14 11.22 -3.77
C LEU A 104 5.63 11.36 -3.85
N ILE A 105 4.94 10.26 -3.67
CA ILE A 105 3.49 10.19 -3.72
C ILE A 105 2.95 9.99 -2.31
N THR A 106 2.03 10.86 -1.88
CA THR A 106 1.38 10.74 -0.58
C THR A 106 -0.08 10.36 -0.78
N VAL A 107 -0.50 9.26 -0.20
CA VAL A 107 -1.87 8.73 -0.28
C VAL A 107 -2.50 8.71 1.10
N HIS A 108 -3.77 9.11 1.20
CA HIS A 108 -4.55 8.96 2.43
C HIS A 108 -4.86 7.48 2.66
N ASN A 109 -4.69 7.00 3.89
CA ASN A 109 -4.85 5.58 4.21
C ASN A 109 -6.27 5.07 3.91
N GLN A 110 -7.31 5.89 4.10
CA GLN A 110 -8.69 5.53 3.76
C GLN A 110 -8.90 5.19 2.28
N ASN A 111 -8.03 5.65 1.39
CA ASN A 111 -8.12 5.43 -0.05
C ASN A 111 -7.35 4.18 -0.51
N ILE A 112 -6.68 3.49 0.41
CA ILE A 112 -5.95 2.25 0.12
C ILE A 112 -6.88 1.09 0.44
N THR A 113 -7.34 0.39 -0.60
CA THR A 113 -8.26 -0.74 -0.48
C THR A 113 -7.54 -2.09 -0.40
N GLY A 114 -6.31 -2.12 -0.89
CA GLY A 114 -5.46 -3.31 -0.88
C GLY A 114 -4.01 -2.96 -1.14
N VAL A 115 -3.12 -3.87 -0.80
CA VAL A 115 -1.69 -3.68 -1.02
C VAL A 115 -1.03 -5.00 -1.41
N ARG A 116 -0.16 -4.94 -2.43
CA ARG A 116 0.76 -6.03 -2.75
C ARG A 116 2.13 -5.63 -2.23
N VAL A 117 2.70 -6.45 -1.37
CA VAL A 117 3.96 -6.13 -0.68
C VAL A 117 5.07 -7.04 -1.16
N ALA A 118 6.20 -6.47 -1.56
CA ALA A 118 7.46 -7.16 -1.72
C ALA A 118 8.38 -6.73 -0.56
N PRO A 119 8.56 -7.58 0.45
CA PRO A 119 9.33 -7.24 1.64
C PRO A 119 10.75 -6.82 1.29
N ARG A 120 11.22 -5.72 1.88
CA ARG A 120 12.54 -5.11 1.61
C ARG A 120 12.80 -4.79 0.14
N GLY A 121 11.74 -4.60 -0.64
CA GLY A 121 11.85 -4.29 -2.06
C GLY A 121 12.40 -5.41 -2.93
N VAL A 122 12.44 -6.64 -2.44
CA VAL A 122 12.99 -7.77 -3.18
C VAL A 122 11.86 -8.60 -3.76
N ARG A 123 11.89 -8.83 -5.07
CA ARG A 123 10.95 -9.72 -5.75
C ARG A 123 11.61 -11.04 -6.11
N THR A 124 11.05 -12.14 -5.60
CA THR A 124 11.49 -13.48 -5.97
C THR A 124 10.77 -13.91 -7.24
N ILE A 125 11.51 -14.32 -8.24
CA ILE A 125 10.99 -14.82 -9.51
C ILE A 125 11.51 -16.23 -9.70
N ALA A 126 10.62 -17.16 -10.00
CA ALA A 126 10.92 -18.52 -10.40
C ALA A 126 10.68 -18.67 -11.90
N VAL A 127 11.60 -19.31 -12.59
CA VAL A 127 11.51 -19.65 -14.02
C VAL A 127 11.62 -21.16 -14.16
N ASP A 128 10.63 -21.75 -14.82
CA ASP A 128 10.62 -23.18 -15.12
C ASP A 128 11.04 -23.41 -16.57
N ILE A 129 12.08 -24.22 -16.76
CA ILE A 129 12.70 -24.50 -18.06
C ILE A 129 12.58 -25.98 -18.33
N PHE A 130 12.12 -26.34 -19.51
CA PHE A 130 12.01 -27.72 -19.96
C PHE A 130 13.07 -28.03 -21.02
N VAL A 131 13.94 -28.98 -20.74
CA VAL A 131 15.02 -29.39 -21.64
C VAL A 131 14.96 -30.91 -21.92
N ARG A 132 15.49 -31.31 -23.06
CA ARG A 132 15.56 -32.74 -23.43
C ARG A 132 16.78 -33.43 -22.80
N ASP A 133 17.90 -32.73 -22.74
CA ASP A 133 19.17 -33.23 -22.20
C ASP A 133 19.48 -32.45 -20.93
N LYS A 134 19.58 -33.15 -19.80
CA LYS A 134 19.85 -32.58 -18.49
C LYS A 134 21.17 -31.82 -18.46
N ASP A 135 22.24 -32.44 -18.87
CA ASP A 135 23.59 -31.91 -18.69
C ASP A 135 23.84 -30.71 -19.61
N ARG A 136 23.37 -30.78 -20.83
CA ARG A 136 23.41 -29.65 -21.77
C ARG A 136 22.55 -28.47 -21.27
N GLY A 137 21.36 -28.78 -20.77
CA GLY A 137 20.45 -27.75 -20.22
C GLY A 137 21.04 -27.04 -19.01
N VAL A 138 21.54 -27.80 -18.03
CA VAL A 138 22.18 -27.24 -16.83
C VAL A 138 23.38 -26.36 -17.20
N ASN A 139 24.25 -26.85 -18.10
CA ASN A 139 25.44 -26.11 -18.55
C ASN A 139 25.07 -24.82 -19.32
N ALA A 140 24.00 -24.84 -20.12
CA ALA A 140 23.49 -23.65 -20.80
C ALA A 140 22.95 -22.62 -19.80
N ILE A 141 22.10 -23.05 -18.88
CA ILE A 141 21.54 -22.21 -17.82
C ILE A 141 22.65 -21.57 -16.97
N GLN A 142 23.66 -22.35 -16.56
CA GLN A 142 24.78 -21.83 -15.75
C GLN A 142 25.60 -20.77 -16.51
N ARG A 143 25.83 -20.94 -17.82
CA ARG A 143 26.51 -19.95 -18.64
C ARG A 143 25.74 -18.65 -18.71
N VAL A 144 24.42 -18.73 -18.91
CA VAL A 144 23.56 -17.53 -18.92
C VAL A 144 23.54 -16.85 -17.55
N ILE A 145 23.43 -17.62 -16.46
CA ILE A 145 23.50 -17.08 -15.09
C ILE A 145 24.83 -16.34 -14.84
N ALA A 146 25.94 -16.90 -15.33
CA ALA A 146 27.25 -16.29 -15.18
C ALA A 146 27.42 -14.98 -15.97
N ALA A 147 26.68 -14.82 -17.08
CA ALA A 147 26.69 -13.65 -17.94
C ALA A 147 25.84 -12.49 -17.40
N ILE A 148 24.94 -12.75 -16.44
CA ILE A 148 24.09 -11.70 -15.86
C ILE A 148 24.92 -10.83 -14.92
N PRO A 149 24.78 -9.48 -15.01
CA PRO A 149 25.48 -8.58 -14.11
C PRO A 149 25.13 -8.83 -12.65
N LYS A 150 26.14 -9.05 -11.82
CA LYS A 150 26.00 -9.29 -10.39
C LYS A 150 26.09 -7.96 -9.64
N GLY A 151 25.12 -7.66 -8.78
CA GLY A 151 25.15 -6.47 -7.94
C GLY A 151 23.83 -6.25 -7.22
N PRO A 152 23.85 -5.67 -6.02
CA PRO A 152 22.66 -5.49 -5.19
C PRO A 152 21.62 -4.55 -5.81
N THR A 153 22.02 -3.71 -6.77
CA THR A 153 21.11 -2.82 -7.52
C THR A 153 20.42 -3.52 -8.69
N MET A 154 20.88 -4.71 -9.07
CA MET A 154 20.33 -5.52 -10.17
C MET A 154 19.64 -6.78 -9.64
N LEU A 155 20.41 -7.61 -8.96
CA LEU A 155 19.95 -8.85 -8.35
C LEU A 155 20.23 -8.81 -6.85
N ALA A 156 19.19 -8.83 -6.03
CA ALA A 156 19.32 -8.92 -4.57
C ALA A 156 19.93 -10.28 -4.16
N ARG A 157 19.58 -11.34 -4.90
CA ARG A 157 20.26 -12.63 -4.88
C ARG A 157 20.45 -13.15 -6.30
N PRO A 158 21.63 -13.72 -6.61
CA PRO A 158 21.88 -14.28 -7.93
C PRO A 158 20.94 -15.43 -8.24
N LEU A 159 20.69 -15.64 -9.53
CA LEU A 159 19.94 -16.80 -9.98
C LEU A 159 20.69 -18.08 -9.61
N HIS A 160 19.94 -19.08 -9.17
CA HIS A 160 20.45 -20.39 -8.88
C HIS A 160 19.42 -21.46 -9.25
N ILE A 161 19.90 -22.62 -9.65
CA ILE A 161 19.06 -23.78 -9.91
C ILE A 161 18.61 -24.34 -8.56
N THR A 162 17.32 -24.43 -8.35
CA THR A 162 16.75 -24.91 -7.08
C THR A 162 16.32 -26.36 -7.19
N ASN A 163 15.76 -26.74 -8.34
CA ASN A 163 15.21 -28.08 -8.53
C ASN A 163 15.45 -28.58 -9.95
N ILE A 164 15.72 -29.89 -10.08
CA ILE A 164 15.86 -30.59 -11.35
C ILE A 164 15.07 -31.88 -11.23
N ASN A 165 13.96 -31.98 -11.92
CA ASN A 165 13.10 -33.17 -11.93
C ASN A 165 12.96 -33.72 -13.34
N GLN A 166 12.82 -35.05 -13.44
CA GLN A 166 12.44 -35.69 -14.69
C GLN A 166 10.93 -35.47 -14.92
N TRP A 167 10.56 -35.02 -16.11
CA TRP A 167 9.20 -34.78 -16.53
C TRP A 167 8.86 -35.69 -17.74
N GLY A 168 8.32 -36.87 -17.45
CA GLY A 168 8.07 -37.89 -18.48
C GLY A 168 9.34 -38.56 -19.03
N ASP A 169 9.21 -39.30 -20.13
CA ASP A 169 10.26 -40.20 -20.62
C ASP A 169 11.49 -39.50 -21.23
N ASN A 170 11.38 -38.22 -21.64
CA ASN A 170 12.48 -37.56 -22.35
C ASN A 170 12.55 -36.04 -22.13
N ARG A 171 12.12 -35.54 -20.96
CA ARG A 171 12.19 -34.13 -20.62
C ARG A 171 12.62 -33.95 -19.17
N TRP A 172 13.40 -32.89 -18.94
CA TRP A 172 13.84 -32.47 -17.65
C TRP A 172 13.26 -31.11 -17.34
N HIS A 173 12.66 -30.96 -16.18
CA HIS A 173 12.13 -29.72 -15.63
C HIS A 173 13.15 -29.14 -14.67
N ILE A 174 13.64 -27.94 -14.96
CA ILE A 174 14.64 -27.23 -14.17
C ILE A 174 14.03 -25.95 -13.67
N THR A 175 13.97 -25.78 -12.36
CA THR A 175 13.48 -24.55 -11.74
C THR A 175 14.66 -23.69 -11.33
N VAL A 176 14.69 -22.45 -11.85
CA VAL A 176 15.69 -21.45 -11.52
C VAL A 176 15.01 -20.34 -10.72
N ILE A 177 15.56 -20.00 -9.55
CA ILE A 177 15.04 -18.94 -8.70
C ILE A 177 16.08 -17.84 -8.58
N GLY A 178 15.60 -16.60 -8.66
CA GLY A 178 16.41 -15.42 -8.41
C GLY A 178 15.62 -14.33 -7.73
N GLN A 179 16.33 -13.37 -7.14
CA GLN A 179 15.71 -12.22 -6.49
C GLN A 179 16.22 -10.93 -7.14
N THR A 180 15.29 -10.15 -7.67
CA THR A 180 15.59 -8.88 -8.32
C THR A 180 15.33 -7.70 -7.39
N ALA A 181 16.07 -6.62 -7.62
CA ALA A 181 15.70 -5.31 -7.09
C ALA A 181 14.43 -4.80 -7.77
N PRO A 182 13.64 -3.91 -7.11
CA PRO A 182 12.41 -3.36 -7.67
C PRO A 182 12.66 -2.68 -9.03
N GLY A 183 11.79 -2.96 -10.01
CA GLY A 183 11.91 -2.43 -11.36
C GLY A 183 12.99 -3.08 -12.23
N ARG A 184 13.63 -4.15 -11.74
CA ARG A 184 14.64 -4.94 -12.48
C ARG A 184 14.16 -6.34 -12.85
N GLU A 185 12.86 -6.60 -12.74
CA GLU A 185 12.23 -7.89 -13.05
C GLU A 185 12.51 -8.36 -14.48
N TRP A 186 12.66 -7.42 -15.40
CA TRP A 186 12.98 -7.68 -16.81
C TRP A 186 14.29 -8.47 -16.99
N LEU A 187 15.23 -8.40 -16.04
CA LEU A 187 16.47 -9.18 -16.07
C LEU A 187 16.20 -10.69 -16.03
N ILE A 188 15.17 -11.11 -15.31
CA ILE A 188 14.79 -12.52 -15.24
C ILE A 188 13.69 -12.81 -16.26
N GLU A 189 12.62 -12.02 -16.29
CA GLU A 189 11.43 -12.27 -17.11
C GLU A 189 11.69 -12.17 -18.61
N LYS A 190 12.60 -11.30 -19.03
CA LYS A 190 12.92 -11.10 -20.46
C LYS A 190 14.33 -11.53 -20.81
N PHE A 191 15.34 -10.95 -20.16
CA PHE A 191 16.73 -11.21 -20.56
C PHE A 191 17.13 -12.67 -20.32
N PHE A 192 16.93 -13.19 -19.11
CA PHE A 192 17.28 -14.59 -18.80
C PHE A 192 16.47 -15.59 -19.62
N VAL A 193 15.13 -15.40 -19.69
CA VAL A 193 14.25 -16.30 -20.45
C VAL A 193 14.58 -16.34 -21.93
N ASN A 194 14.97 -15.22 -22.54
CA ASN A 194 15.33 -15.16 -23.95
C ASN A 194 16.75 -15.65 -24.25
N ALA A 195 17.61 -15.73 -23.24
CA ALA A 195 19.01 -16.14 -23.38
C ALA A 195 19.22 -17.65 -23.18
N VAL A 196 18.25 -18.34 -22.57
CA VAL A 196 18.25 -19.79 -22.33
C VAL A 196 17.56 -20.54 -23.47
#